data_be170ef06121e55151795402d93958db
#
_entry.id   be170ef06121e55151795402d93958db
#
_cell.length_a   1.000
_cell.length_b   1.000
_cell.length_c   1.000
_cell.angle_alpha   90.00
_cell.angle_beta   90.00
_cell.angle_gamma   90.00
#
_symmetry.space_group_name_H-M   'P 1'
#
loop_
_entity.id
_entity.type
_entity.pdbx_description
1 polymer ?
#
loop_
_entity_poly.entity_id
_entity_poly.type
_entity_poly.pdbx_seq_one_letter_code
_entity_poly.pdbx_strand_id
1 'polypeptide(L)'
;MYNIFVKNLTIYLEEQKMFFRLKVAGIERDLPLCPIGENLNIAAFVLFGDVELTEKCAKALVEKAPEYDVMLTAESKGIPLVHEMCRIAGDNRYVLARKSVKLYMKDVVKCETQSITTAAKQTLYIDGDDAEFIKGKKVLIVDDVISTGGSLLSLENLVAQAGGEIAGKMTILAEGEAADRDDIIFLEKLPLFDGQGNAL
;
A
#
# COMPACT_ATOMS: atom_id res chain seq x y z
N MET A 1 -8.96 26.12 -35.68
CA MET A 1 -8.28 24.84 -36.01
C MET A 1 -7.57 24.20 -34.82
N TYR A 2 -6.80 24.93 -34.02
CA TYR A 2 -6.08 24.41 -32.83
C TYR A 2 -7.01 23.81 -31.75
N ASN A 3 -8.14 24.47 -31.45
CA ASN A 3 -9.11 24.00 -30.43
C ASN A 3 -9.84 22.71 -30.83
N ILE A 4 -10.03 22.45 -32.11
CA ILE A 4 -10.67 21.20 -32.57
C ILE A 4 -9.69 20.03 -32.47
N PHE A 5 -8.41 20.28 -32.75
CA PHE A 5 -7.36 19.27 -32.67
C PHE A 5 -7.12 18.81 -31.19
N VAL A 6 -7.03 19.79 -30.29
CA VAL A 6 -6.88 19.50 -28.84
C VAL A 6 -8.11 18.76 -28.30
N LYS A 7 -9.34 19.17 -28.69
CA LYS A 7 -10.57 18.52 -28.26
C LYS A 7 -10.68 17.09 -28.81
N ASN A 8 -10.30 16.86 -30.06
CA ASN A 8 -10.29 15.52 -30.66
C ASN A 8 -9.20 14.64 -30.04
N LEU A 9 -8.03 15.20 -29.70
CA LEU A 9 -6.98 14.47 -29.01
C LEU A 9 -7.39 14.09 -27.58
N THR A 10 -8.08 14.98 -26.87
CA THR A 10 -8.61 14.71 -25.52
C THR A 10 -9.67 13.62 -25.58
N ILE A 11 -10.60 13.68 -26.54
CA ILE A 11 -11.61 12.64 -26.76
C ILE A 11 -10.96 11.31 -27.13
N TYR A 12 -9.96 11.31 -28.03
CA TYR A 12 -9.23 10.11 -28.44
C TYR A 12 -8.45 9.47 -27.27
N LEU A 13 -7.90 10.29 -26.36
CA LEU A 13 -7.23 9.80 -25.14
C LEU A 13 -8.22 9.31 -24.08
N GLU A 14 -9.45 9.81 -24.08
CA GLU A 14 -10.51 9.30 -23.19
C GLU A 14 -11.11 7.98 -23.70
N GLU A 15 -11.19 7.78 -25.02
CA GLU A 15 -11.71 6.56 -25.64
C GLU A 15 -10.81 5.32 -25.48
N GLN A 16 -9.55 5.50 -25.04
CA GLN A 16 -8.59 4.40 -24.82
C GLN A 16 -8.29 4.09 -23.35
N LYS A 17 -9.03 4.66 -22.40
CA LYS A 17 -8.86 4.29 -20.99
C LYS A 17 -9.38 2.87 -20.76
N MET A 18 -8.46 1.94 -20.64
CA MET A 18 -8.76 0.59 -20.17
C MET A 18 -8.96 0.60 -18.65
N PHE A 19 -9.93 -0.16 -18.16
CA PHE A 19 -10.23 -0.27 -16.74
C PHE A 19 -10.30 -1.73 -16.32
N PHE A 20 -9.82 -2.00 -15.12
CA PHE A 20 -10.06 -3.25 -14.43
C PHE A 20 -11.16 -3.06 -13.40
N ARG A 21 -12.20 -3.88 -13.45
CA ARG A 21 -13.25 -3.87 -12.44
C ARG A 21 -12.84 -4.68 -11.23
N LEU A 22 -12.41 -3.98 -10.19
CA LEU A 22 -12.09 -4.55 -8.90
C LEU A 22 -13.36 -4.81 -8.10
N LYS A 23 -13.45 -6.02 -7.49
CA LYS A 23 -14.46 -6.34 -6.47
C LYS A 23 -13.73 -6.66 -5.17
N VAL A 24 -13.95 -5.88 -4.13
CA VAL A 24 -13.29 -6.07 -2.83
C VAL A 24 -14.19 -5.60 -1.68
N ALA A 25 -14.21 -6.33 -0.59
CA ALA A 25 -15.00 -6.02 0.60
C ALA A 25 -16.49 -5.71 0.31
N GLY A 26 -17.08 -6.39 -0.70
CA GLY A 26 -18.48 -6.26 -1.09
C GLY A 26 -18.81 -5.04 -1.94
N ILE A 27 -17.82 -4.29 -2.41
CA ILE A 27 -18.01 -3.14 -3.31
C ILE A 27 -17.20 -3.29 -4.60
N GLU A 28 -17.53 -2.50 -5.61
CA GLU A 28 -16.87 -2.50 -6.91
C GLU A 28 -16.27 -1.12 -7.23
N ARG A 29 -15.09 -1.12 -7.87
CA ARG A 29 -14.43 0.09 -8.39
C ARG A 29 -13.80 -0.20 -9.76
N ASP A 30 -13.89 0.75 -10.67
CA ASP A 30 -13.20 0.72 -11.95
C ASP A 30 -11.82 1.38 -11.78
N LEU A 31 -10.77 0.56 -11.83
CA LEU A 31 -9.38 1.02 -11.70
C LEU A 31 -8.80 1.27 -13.10
N PRO A 32 -8.29 2.48 -13.39
CA PRO A 32 -7.65 2.75 -14.66
C PRO A 32 -6.37 1.91 -14.81
N LEU A 33 -6.18 1.32 -15.99
CA LEU A 33 -4.93 0.66 -16.33
C LEU A 33 -3.88 1.70 -16.73
N CYS A 34 -2.73 1.63 -16.06
CA CYS A 34 -1.63 2.57 -16.24
C CYS A 34 -0.38 1.81 -16.73
N PRO A 35 0.25 2.24 -17.85
CA PRO A 35 1.45 1.59 -18.36
C PRO A 35 2.65 1.86 -17.44
N ILE A 36 3.40 0.79 -17.14
CA ILE A 36 4.68 0.85 -16.42
C ILE A 36 5.85 0.32 -17.25
N GLY A 37 5.60 -0.09 -18.49
CA GLY A 37 6.55 -0.61 -19.45
C GLY A 37 5.94 -0.72 -20.84
N GLU A 38 6.72 -1.24 -21.80
CA GLU A 38 6.27 -1.34 -23.23
C GLU A 38 5.04 -2.25 -23.40
N ASN A 39 4.88 -3.29 -22.57
CA ASN A 39 3.79 -4.24 -22.66
C ASN A 39 3.30 -4.68 -21.28
N LEU A 40 3.36 -3.78 -20.31
CA LEU A 40 2.95 -4.08 -18.94
C LEU A 40 2.18 -2.91 -18.35
N ASN A 41 0.97 -3.19 -17.87
CA ASN A 41 0.12 -2.24 -17.16
C ASN A 41 -0.18 -2.73 -15.75
N ILE A 42 -0.39 -1.78 -14.84
CA ILE A 42 -0.96 -2.00 -13.52
C ILE A 42 -2.35 -1.37 -13.45
N ALA A 43 -3.22 -1.89 -12.60
CA ALA A 43 -4.45 -1.22 -12.24
C ALA A 43 -4.20 -0.25 -11.07
N ALA A 44 -4.42 1.04 -11.31
CA ALA A 44 -4.10 2.06 -10.32
C ALA A 44 -5.11 2.06 -9.17
N PHE A 45 -4.72 1.44 -8.05
CA PHE A 45 -5.50 1.44 -6.82
C PHE A 45 -5.13 2.64 -5.95
N VAL A 46 -6.12 3.46 -5.61
CA VAL A 46 -5.93 4.69 -4.82
C VAL A 46 -7.05 4.83 -3.80
N LEU A 47 -6.70 4.80 -2.51
CA LEU A 47 -7.64 4.99 -1.41
C LEU A 47 -7.97 6.46 -1.11
N PHE A 48 -7.12 7.40 -1.55
CA PHE A 48 -7.28 8.81 -1.21
C PHE A 48 -8.62 9.36 -1.72
N GLY A 49 -9.44 9.84 -0.80
CA GLY A 49 -10.75 10.41 -1.09
C GLY A 49 -11.88 9.38 -1.23
N ASP A 50 -11.59 8.08 -1.28
CA ASP A 50 -12.62 7.03 -1.30
C ASP A 50 -12.87 6.52 0.13
N VAL A 51 -13.77 7.22 0.82
CA VAL A 51 -14.11 6.93 2.22
C VAL A 51 -14.81 5.59 2.35
N GLU A 52 -15.78 5.28 1.46
CA GLU A 52 -16.52 4.03 1.49
C GLU A 52 -15.60 2.82 1.30
N LEU A 53 -14.71 2.88 0.30
CA LEU A 53 -13.73 1.83 0.04
C LEU A 53 -12.81 1.61 1.24
N THR A 54 -12.31 2.72 1.83
CA THR A 54 -11.45 2.67 3.01
C THR A 54 -12.15 2.02 4.19
N GLU A 55 -13.38 2.42 4.51
CA GLU A 55 -14.18 1.87 5.61
C GLU A 55 -14.44 0.37 5.43
N LYS A 56 -14.91 -0.04 4.24
CA LYS A 56 -15.23 -1.45 3.96
C LYS A 56 -14.00 -2.35 4.02
N CYS A 57 -12.90 -1.91 3.42
CA CYS A 57 -11.65 -2.68 3.44
C CYS A 57 -11.04 -2.73 4.84
N ALA A 58 -11.03 -1.64 5.58
CA ALA A 58 -10.54 -1.60 6.96
C ALA A 58 -11.31 -2.58 7.85
N LYS A 59 -12.65 -2.58 7.77
CA LYS A 59 -13.49 -3.52 8.52
C LYS A 59 -13.15 -4.97 8.19
N ALA A 60 -13.07 -5.31 6.90
CA ALA A 60 -12.78 -6.66 6.46
C ALA A 60 -11.36 -7.14 6.87
N LEU A 61 -10.38 -6.21 6.93
CA LEU A 61 -9.04 -6.52 7.41
C LEU A 61 -8.99 -6.70 8.92
N VAL A 62 -9.65 -5.85 9.69
CA VAL A 62 -9.72 -5.99 11.17
C VAL A 62 -10.29 -7.35 11.58
N GLU A 63 -11.30 -7.86 10.86
CA GLU A 63 -11.90 -9.18 11.10
C GLU A 63 -10.91 -10.35 10.87
N LYS A 64 -9.84 -10.13 10.09
CA LYS A 64 -8.80 -11.12 9.76
C LYS A 64 -7.48 -10.88 10.50
N ALA A 65 -7.37 -9.78 11.24
CA ALA A 65 -6.13 -9.42 11.89
C ALA A 65 -5.71 -10.43 12.96
N PRO A 66 -4.43 -10.85 13.01
CA PRO A 66 -3.92 -11.63 14.13
C PRO A 66 -3.87 -10.77 15.40
N GLU A 67 -3.53 -11.38 16.53
CA GLU A 67 -3.24 -10.62 17.77
C GLU A 67 -2.01 -9.73 17.56
N TYR A 68 -2.12 -8.44 17.86
CA TYR A 68 -1.05 -7.44 17.75
C TYR A 68 -1.16 -6.37 18.85
N ASP A 69 -0.09 -5.61 19.05
CA ASP A 69 -0.04 -4.50 20.01
C ASP A 69 -0.07 -3.13 19.32
N VAL A 70 0.40 -3.05 18.07
CA VAL A 70 0.50 -1.79 17.30
C VAL A 70 0.49 -2.06 15.81
N MET A 71 -0.15 -1.17 15.04
CA MET A 71 -0.06 -1.17 13.58
C MET A 71 1.06 -0.26 13.08
N LEU A 72 1.73 -0.66 12.01
CA LEU A 72 2.74 0.11 11.28
C LEU A 72 2.37 0.18 9.80
N THR A 73 2.47 1.35 9.21
CA THR A 73 2.34 1.54 7.76
C THR A 73 3.39 2.48 7.20
N ALA A 74 3.57 2.47 5.87
CA ALA A 74 4.43 3.41 5.17
C ALA A 74 3.64 4.61 4.60
N GLU A 75 4.29 5.75 4.50
CA GLU A 75 3.80 6.88 3.70
C GLU A 75 3.62 6.42 2.24
N SER A 76 2.45 6.64 1.56
CA SER A 76 1.38 7.48 2.02
C SER A 76 0.00 6.82 1.95
N LYS A 77 -0.26 5.88 1.02
CA LYS A 77 -1.61 5.35 0.71
C LYS A 77 -2.17 4.44 1.80
N GLY A 78 -1.30 3.78 2.58
CA GLY A 78 -1.71 2.98 3.75
C GLY A 78 -2.23 3.82 4.93
N ILE A 79 -1.96 5.13 4.98
CA ILE A 79 -2.34 5.99 6.12
C ILE A 79 -3.85 5.99 6.37
N PRO A 80 -4.75 6.30 5.40
CA PRO A 80 -6.18 6.29 5.66
C PRO A 80 -6.69 4.90 6.08
N LEU A 81 -6.13 3.85 5.51
CA LEU A 81 -6.49 2.48 5.86
C LEU A 81 -6.18 2.17 7.32
N VAL A 82 -4.93 2.39 7.75
CA VAL A 82 -4.51 2.09 9.13
C VAL A 82 -5.23 2.98 10.14
N HIS A 83 -5.46 4.26 9.80
CA HIS A 83 -6.26 5.14 10.65
C HIS A 83 -7.67 4.57 10.89
N GLU A 84 -8.33 4.11 9.84
CA GLU A 84 -9.67 3.54 9.95
C GLU A 84 -9.67 2.17 10.65
N MET A 85 -8.66 1.32 10.40
CA MET A 85 -8.49 0.05 11.11
C MET A 85 -8.32 0.28 12.61
N CYS A 86 -7.46 1.23 13.03
CA CYS A 86 -7.29 1.61 14.44
C CYS A 86 -8.60 2.12 15.05
N ARG A 87 -9.34 2.97 14.34
CA ARG A 87 -10.64 3.48 14.80
C ARG A 87 -11.63 2.34 15.06
N ILE A 88 -11.69 1.34 14.18
CA ILE A 88 -12.57 0.17 14.32
C ILE A 88 -12.11 -0.73 15.46
N ALA A 89 -10.79 -0.98 15.57
CA ALA A 89 -10.20 -1.82 16.61
C ALA A 89 -10.21 -1.18 18.01
N GLY A 90 -10.39 0.15 18.08
CA GLY A 90 -10.30 0.90 19.33
C GLY A 90 -8.87 1.28 19.73
N ASP A 91 -7.93 1.21 18.80
CA ASP A 91 -6.53 1.60 19.01
C ASP A 91 -6.38 3.12 18.98
N ASN A 92 -5.56 3.65 19.89
CA ASN A 92 -5.33 5.10 20.00
C ASN A 92 -4.08 5.58 19.27
N ARG A 93 -3.26 4.67 18.74
CA ARG A 93 -1.98 5.01 18.09
C ARG A 93 -1.58 3.94 17.08
N TYR A 94 -1.05 4.37 15.96
CA TYR A 94 -0.28 3.57 15.00
C TYR A 94 1.06 4.25 14.71
N VAL A 95 1.99 3.53 14.13
CA VAL A 95 3.29 4.06 13.73
C VAL A 95 3.32 4.29 12.22
N LEU A 96 3.95 5.40 11.79
CA LEU A 96 4.07 5.78 10.40
C LEU A 96 5.54 5.85 9.98
N ALA A 97 5.95 4.96 9.09
CA ALA A 97 7.24 5.05 8.43
C ALA A 97 7.19 6.10 7.31
N ARG A 98 8.07 7.10 7.40
CA ARG A 98 8.12 8.27 6.53
C ARG A 98 9.14 8.07 5.41
N LYS A 99 8.89 8.68 4.23
CA LYS A 99 9.84 8.70 3.10
C LYS A 99 10.94 9.75 3.23
N SER A 100 10.83 10.62 4.20
CA SER A 100 11.84 11.64 4.51
C SER A 100 11.79 12.04 5.97
N VAL A 101 12.93 12.38 6.55
CA VAL A 101 13.03 12.94 7.91
C VAL A 101 12.29 14.27 7.97
N LYS A 102 11.53 14.50 9.05
CA LYS A 102 10.84 15.76 9.32
C LYS A 102 11.52 16.51 10.46
N LEU A 103 11.35 17.82 10.51
CA LEU A 103 12.04 18.69 11.49
C LEU A 103 11.74 18.35 12.96
N TYR A 104 10.61 17.71 13.22
CA TYR A 104 10.20 17.31 14.57
C TYR A 104 10.74 15.94 15.00
N MET A 105 11.27 15.14 14.08
CA MET A 105 11.77 13.79 14.37
C MET A 105 13.13 13.86 15.06
N LYS A 106 13.31 13.00 16.07
CA LYS A 106 14.55 12.86 16.84
C LYS A 106 14.98 11.40 16.88
N ASP A 107 16.27 11.16 17.02
CA ASP A 107 16.85 9.80 17.17
C ASP A 107 16.33 8.80 16.14
N VAL A 108 16.25 9.27 14.89
CA VAL A 108 15.57 8.60 13.78
C VAL A 108 16.20 7.25 13.47
N VAL A 109 15.39 6.22 13.44
CA VAL A 109 15.75 4.91 12.88
C VAL A 109 15.43 4.89 11.39
N LYS A 110 16.37 4.42 10.56
CA LYS A 110 16.20 4.37 9.10
C LYS A 110 16.48 2.99 8.55
N CYS A 111 15.75 2.62 7.51
CA CYS A 111 16.05 1.46 6.69
C CYS A 111 16.18 1.87 5.22
N GLU A 112 17.28 1.46 4.59
CA GLU A 112 17.51 1.63 3.15
C GLU A 112 17.33 0.26 2.49
N THR A 113 16.42 0.18 1.54
CA THR A 113 16.25 -1.01 0.70
C THR A 113 16.47 -0.64 -0.76
N GLN A 114 17.15 -1.52 -1.45
CA GLN A 114 17.32 -1.41 -2.89
C GLN A 114 16.30 -2.36 -3.54
N SER A 115 15.34 -1.80 -4.28
CA SER A 115 14.44 -2.63 -5.07
C SER A 115 15.23 -3.35 -6.16
N ILE A 116 15.01 -4.65 -6.30
CA ILE A 116 15.64 -5.47 -7.35
C ILE A 116 15.19 -5.00 -8.74
N THR A 117 14.01 -4.39 -8.84
CA THR A 117 13.37 -3.99 -10.10
C THR A 117 13.56 -2.52 -10.48
N THR A 118 13.94 -1.67 -9.53
CA THR A 118 14.19 -0.23 -9.77
C THR A 118 15.52 0.18 -9.18
N ALA A 119 16.36 0.89 -9.96
CA ALA A 119 17.64 1.42 -9.49
C ALA A 119 17.52 2.48 -8.38
N ALA A 120 16.30 2.85 -7.99
CA ALA A 120 16.03 3.83 -6.96
C ALA A 120 16.08 3.17 -5.57
N LYS A 121 16.99 3.65 -4.72
CA LYS A 121 16.99 3.34 -3.28
C LYS A 121 15.73 3.93 -2.65
N GLN A 122 14.98 3.10 -1.94
CA GLN A 122 13.90 3.57 -1.09
C GLN A 122 14.40 3.59 0.35
N THR A 123 14.29 4.75 1.01
CA THR A 123 14.61 4.89 2.42
C THR A 123 13.34 5.21 3.19
N LEU A 124 13.10 4.45 4.25
CA LEU A 124 12.03 4.71 5.20
C LEU A 124 12.62 5.10 6.56
N TYR A 125 11.89 5.93 7.28
CA TYR A 125 12.30 6.52 8.55
C TYR A 125 11.17 6.42 9.56
N ILE A 126 11.47 6.04 10.80
CA ILE A 126 10.59 6.20 11.96
C ILE A 126 11.25 7.09 13.01
N ASP A 127 10.43 7.83 13.75
CA ASP A 127 10.90 8.66 14.87
C ASP A 127 11.44 7.78 16.00
N GLY A 128 12.39 8.26 16.77
CA GLY A 128 12.94 7.56 17.93
C GLY A 128 11.85 7.21 18.96
N ASP A 129 10.89 8.10 19.19
CA ASP A 129 9.75 7.83 20.08
C ASP A 129 8.85 6.70 19.54
N ASP A 130 8.70 6.57 18.22
CA ASP A 130 8.00 5.47 17.57
C ASP A 130 8.80 4.17 17.65
N ALA A 131 10.12 4.22 17.49
CA ALA A 131 11.00 3.07 17.62
C ALA A 131 10.97 2.51 19.06
N GLU A 132 11.06 3.36 20.08
CA GLU A 132 10.94 2.93 21.48
C GLU A 132 9.54 2.41 21.80
N PHE A 133 8.49 2.96 21.17
CA PHE A 133 7.12 2.48 21.32
C PHE A 133 6.90 1.09 20.72
N ILE A 134 7.58 0.74 19.62
CA ILE A 134 7.53 -0.60 18.97
C ILE A 134 8.27 -1.65 19.77
N LYS A 135 9.31 -1.28 20.51
CA LYS A 135 10.23 -2.21 21.18
C LYS A 135 9.50 -3.22 22.07
N GLY A 136 9.76 -4.51 21.84
CA GLY A 136 9.16 -5.61 22.54
C GLY A 136 7.67 -5.85 22.24
N LYS A 137 7.10 -5.17 21.25
CA LYS A 137 5.69 -5.30 20.87
C LYS A 137 5.50 -6.15 19.63
N LYS A 138 4.32 -6.75 19.52
CA LYS A 138 3.81 -7.42 18.33
C LYS A 138 3.29 -6.38 17.34
N VAL A 139 3.97 -6.21 16.21
CA VAL A 139 3.68 -5.20 15.18
C VAL A 139 2.94 -5.82 14.02
N LEU A 140 1.77 -5.29 13.70
CA LEU A 140 1.02 -5.61 12.49
C LEU A 140 1.40 -4.61 11.38
N ILE A 141 2.07 -5.08 10.34
CA ILE A 141 2.40 -4.27 9.17
C ILE A 141 1.21 -4.25 8.22
N VAL A 142 0.78 -3.05 7.82
CA VAL A 142 -0.38 -2.88 6.94
C VAL A 142 -0.04 -1.92 5.79
N ASP A 143 -0.40 -2.29 4.56
CA ASP A 143 -0.31 -1.41 3.39
C ASP A 143 -1.58 -1.49 2.55
N ASP A 144 -1.75 -0.62 1.56
CA ASP A 144 -2.89 -0.66 0.63
C ASP A 144 -2.69 -1.75 -0.44
N VAL A 145 -1.50 -1.85 -1.02
CA VAL A 145 -1.11 -2.85 -2.02
C VAL A 145 0.27 -3.39 -1.71
N ILE A 146 0.41 -4.70 -1.65
CA ILE A 146 1.71 -5.39 -1.65
C ILE A 146 1.92 -5.99 -3.03
N SER A 147 3.03 -5.60 -3.69
CA SER A 147 3.44 -6.06 -5.01
C SER A 147 4.78 -6.81 -4.91
N THR A 148 5.88 -6.21 -5.32
CA THR A 148 7.23 -6.84 -5.25
C THR A 148 7.77 -7.03 -3.83
N GLY A 149 7.10 -6.45 -2.83
CA GLY A 149 7.51 -6.57 -1.42
C GLY A 149 8.64 -5.65 -0.97
N GLY A 150 9.15 -4.76 -1.83
CA GLY A 150 10.26 -3.87 -1.46
C GLY A 150 9.94 -2.92 -0.28
N SER A 151 8.74 -2.32 -0.28
CA SER A 151 8.28 -1.50 0.84
C SER A 151 8.04 -2.34 2.09
N LEU A 152 7.46 -3.53 1.92
CA LEU A 152 7.22 -4.47 3.02
C LEU A 152 8.53 -4.87 3.70
N LEU A 153 9.56 -5.27 2.95
CA LEU A 153 10.89 -5.60 3.49
C LEU A 153 11.51 -4.43 4.25
N SER A 154 11.31 -3.19 3.77
CA SER A 154 11.78 -2.00 4.50
C SER A 154 11.09 -1.84 5.86
N LEU A 155 9.79 -2.10 5.93
CA LEU A 155 9.02 -2.05 7.16
C LEU A 155 9.42 -3.17 8.12
N GLU A 156 9.61 -4.40 7.63
CA GLU A 156 10.11 -5.54 8.41
C GLU A 156 11.45 -5.21 9.06
N ASN A 157 12.38 -4.64 8.29
CA ASN A 157 13.69 -4.24 8.80
C ASN A 157 13.61 -3.11 9.83
N LEU A 158 12.69 -2.14 9.66
CA LEU A 158 12.49 -1.09 10.68
C LEU A 158 11.95 -1.66 11.98
N VAL A 159 10.99 -2.60 11.93
CA VAL A 159 10.48 -3.30 13.11
C VAL A 159 11.61 -4.05 13.83
N ALA A 160 12.42 -4.79 13.08
CA ALA A 160 13.55 -5.54 13.66
C ALA A 160 14.59 -4.61 14.30
N GLN A 161 14.96 -3.48 13.66
CA GLN A 161 15.89 -2.49 14.20
C GLN A 161 15.34 -1.82 15.47
N ALA A 162 14.02 -1.59 15.54
CA ALA A 162 13.34 -1.04 16.71
C ALA A 162 13.14 -2.08 17.82
N GLY A 163 13.48 -3.35 17.61
CA GLY A 163 13.32 -4.43 18.59
C GLY A 163 11.88 -4.89 18.78
N GLY A 164 11.02 -4.72 17.77
CA GLY A 164 9.66 -5.25 17.71
C GLY A 164 9.62 -6.66 17.13
N GLU A 165 8.49 -7.35 17.29
CA GLU A 165 8.18 -8.65 16.69
C GLU A 165 7.08 -8.49 15.64
N ILE A 166 7.21 -9.09 14.46
CA ILE A 166 6.18 -9.02 13.42
C ILE A 166 5.05 -9.99 13.75
N ALA A 167 3.87 -9.46 14.07
CA ALA A 167 2.66 -10.23 14.33
C ALA A 167 2.00 -10.73 13.04
N GLY A 168 2.10 -9.95 11.99
CA GLY A 168 1.53 -10.26 10.68
C GLY A 168 1.76 -9.14 9.68
N LYS A 169 1.41 -9.43 8.43
CA LYS A 169 1.52 -8.51 7.30
C LYS A 169 0.21 -8.54 6.53
N MET A 170 -0.41 -7.39 6.36
CA MET A 170 -1.74 -7.28 5.78
C MET A 170 -1.81 -6.23 4.68
N THR A 171 -2.67 -6.47 3.71
CA THR A 171 -2.94 -5.50 2.64
C THR A 171 -4.37 -5.66 2.11
N ILE A 172 -4.89 -4.64 1.46
CA ILE A 172 -6.15 -4.78 0.72
C ILE A 172 -5.92 -5.67 -0.49
N LEU A 173 -4.90 -5.38 -1.29
CA LEU A 173 -4.62 -6.09 -2.54
C LEU A 173 -3.22 -6.69 -2.56
N ALA A 174 -3.13 -7.94 -2.99
CA ALA A 174 -1.88 -8.59 -3.33
C ALA A 174 -1.71 -8.57 -4.86
N GLU A 175 -0.70 -7.81 -5.36
CA GLU A 175 -0.50 -7.59 -6.79
C GLU A 175 0.56 -8.54 -7.37
N GLY A 176 0.24 -9.17 -8.49
CA GLY A 176 1.15 -10.07 -9.20
C GLY A 176 1.60 -11.23 -8.31
N GLU A 177 2.93 -11.48 -8.24
CA GLU A 177 3.53 -12.57 -7.45
C GLU A 177 3.22 -12.51 -5.94
N ALA A 178 2.89 -11.33 -5.41
CA ALA A 178 2.47 -11.22 -4.01
C ALA A 178 1.19 -12.00 -3.70
N ALA A 179 0.35 -12.25 -4.71
CA ALA A 179 -0.88 -13.03 -4.56
C ALA A 179 -0.66 -14.53 -4.31
N ASP A 180 0.57 -15.02 -4.45
CA ASP A 180 0.94 -16.41 -4.21
C ASP A 180 1.73 -16.60 -2.89
N ARG A 181 1.90 -15.52 -2.13
CA ARG A 181 2.56 -15.54 -0.81
C ARG A 181 1.61 -16.04 0.26
N ASP A 182 2.10 -16.90 1.14
CA ASP A 182 1.39 -17.46 2.29
C ASP A 182 1.68 -16.71 3.61
N ASP A 183 2.63 -15.78 3.58
CA ASP A 183 3.05 -14.99 4.73
C ASP A 183 2.39 -13.60 4.82
N ILE A 184 1.46 -13.29 3.90
CA ILE A 184 0.66 -12.06 3.92
C ILE A 184 -0.85 -12.38 3.94
N ILE A 185 -1.61 -11.54 4.64
CA ILE A 185 -3.07 -11.59 4.67
C ILE A 185 -3.61 -10.50 3.75
N PHE A 186 -4.43 -10.84 2.79
CA PHE A 186 -5.02 -9.88 1.87
C PHE A 186 -6.51 -10.13 1.63
N LEU A 187 -7.20 -9.14 1.09
CA LEU A 187 -8.63 -9.25 0.78
C LEU A 187 -8.85 -9.79 -0.62
N GLU A 188 -8.07 -9.30 -1.61
CA GLU A 188 -8.28 -9.67 -3.01
C GLU A 188 -6.96 -9.65 -3.79
N LYS A 189 -6.89 -10.45 -4.86
CA LYS A 189 -5.78 -10.45 -5.80
C LYS A 189 -5.91 -9.30 -6.80
N LEU A 190 -4.79 -8.69 -7.15
CA LEU A 190 -4.71 -7.69 -8.21
C LEU A 190 -3.78 -8.20 -9.31
N PRO A 191 -4.30 -8.57 -10.50
CA PRO A 191 -3.45 -9.04 -11.59
C PRO A 191 -2.61 -7.89 -12.16
N LEU A 192 -1.51 -8.26 -12.81
CA LEU A 192 -0.84 -7.42 -13.79
C LEU A 192 -1.53 -7.59 -15.14
N PHE A 193 -1.31 -6.66 -16.07
CA PHE A 193 -2.00 -6.65 -17.35
C PHE A 193 -1.01 -6.47 -18.51
N ASP A 194 -1.28 -7.11 -19.65
CA ASP A 194 -0.54 -6.87 -20.88
C ASP A 194 -0.86 -5.50 -21.51
N GLY A 195 -0.20 -5.14 -22.60
CA GLY A 195 -0.44 -3.89 -23.31
C GLY A 195 -1.84 -3.74 -23.90
N GLN A 196 -2.60 -4.84 -24.01
CA GLN A 196 -3.97 -4.88 -24.47
C GLN A 196 -5.00 -4.87 -23.33
N GLY A 197 -4.54 -4.93 -22.07
CA GLY A 197 -5.39 -4.92 -20.88
C GLY A 197 -5.90 -6.29 -20.48
N ASN A 198 -5.33 -7.38 -20.99
CA ASN A 198 -5.65 -8.73 -20.51
C ASN A 198 -4.85 -9.03 -19.24
N ALA A 199 -5.48 -9.67 -18.26
CA ALA A 199 -4.82 -10.10 -17.03
C ALA A 199 -3.76 -11.17 -17.35
N LEU A 200 -2.59 -11.05 -16.73
CA LEU A 200 -1.45 -11.96 -16.82
C LEU A 200 -1.50 -13.03 -15.73
#